data_178ca42e800e7917893d2e7ae2c028fd
#
_entry.id   178ca42e800e7917893d2e7ae2c028fd
#
_cell.length_a   1.000
_cell.length_b   1.000
_cell.length_c   1.000
_cell.angle_alpha   90.00
_cell.angle_beta   90.00
_cell.angle_gamma   90.00
#
_symmetry.space_group_name_H-M   'P 1'
#
loop_
_entity.id
_entity.type
_entity.pdbx_description
1 polymer ?
#
loop_
_entity_poly.entity_id
_entity_poly.type
_entity_poly.pdbx_seq_one_letter_code
_entity_poly.pdbx_strand_id
1 'polypeptide(L)' 'MAVELTDGNFQELVLNSDKPVLVDFWATWCGPCRMLGPIVEELHNDYEGKAVVGKVDVDNNQQIAMQYGIR' A
#
# COMPACT_ATOMS: atom_id res chain seq x y z
N MET A 1 -2.30 -6.79 10.20
CA MET A 1 -1.38 -5.77 9.64
C MET A 1 -1.69 -5.56 8.16
N ALA A 2 -1.59 -4.33 7.70
CA ALA A 2 -1.73 -4.06 6.27
C ALA A 2 -0.69 -4.85 5.47
N VAL A 3 -1.07 -5.26 4.27
CA VAL A 3 -0.20 -6.06 3.42
C VAL A 3 0.96 -5.21 2.92
N GLU A 4 2.18 -5.72 3.03
CA GLU A 4 3.34 -5.02 2.47
C GLU A 4 3.42 -5.30 0.97
N LEU A 5 3.20 -4.25 0.17
CA LEU A 5 3.24 -4.33 -1.29
C LEU A 5 4.60 -3.88 -1.78
N THR A 6 5.16 -4.65 -2.72
CA THR A 6 6.49 -4.41 -3.26
C THR A 6 6.46 -4.45 -4.78
N ASP A 7 7.54 -4.00 -5.41
CA ASP A 7 7.71 -4.15 -6.86
C ASP A 7 7.57 -5.61 -7.28
N GLY A 8 7.99 -6.56 -6.41
CA GLY A 8 7.95 -7.98 -6.71
C GLY A 8 6.58 -8.64 -6.59
N ASN A 9 5.68 -8.11 -5.76
CA ASN A 9 4.38 -8.74 -5.52
C ASN A 9 3.17 -7.91 -6.00
N PHE A 10 3.41 -6.71 -6.50
CA PHE A 10 2.33 -5.77 -6.83
C PHE A 10 1.39 -6.32 -7.88
N GLN A 11 1.93 -6.93 -8.93
CA GLN A 11 1.09 -7.48 -9.99
C GLN A 11 0.16 -8.57 -9.45
N GLU A 12 0.70 -9.48 -8.67
CA GLU A 12 -0.09 -10.59 -8.12
C GLU A 12 -1.15 -10.11 -7.14
N LEU A 13 -0.76 -9.24 -6.19
CA LEU A 13 -1.62 -8.87 -5.08
C LEU A 13 -2.55 -7.70 -5.40
N VAL A 14 -2.20 -6.87 -6.35
CA VAL A 14 -3.00 -5.68 -6.71
C VAL A 14 -3.64 -5.82 -8.07
N LEU A 15 -2.84 -5.98 -9.12
CA LEU A 15 -3.36 -5.97 -10.49
C LEU A 15 -4.22 -7.20 -10.81
N ASN A 16 -3.88 -8.35 -10.22
CA ASN A 16 -4.62 -9.59 -10.41
C ASN A 16 -5.66 -9.86 -9.31
N SER A 17 -5.86 -8.93 -8.40
CA SER A 17 -6.83 -9.09 -7.31
C SER A 17 -8.24 -9.12 -7.83
N ASP A 18 -9.07 -10.00 -7.27
CA ASP A 18 -10.51 -10.07 -7.54
C ASP A 18 -11.31 -9.16 -6.58
N LYS A 19 -10.63 -8.49 -5.66
CA LYS A 19 -11.23 -7.57 -4.69
C LYS A 19 -10.69 -6.17 -4.89
N PRO A 20 -11.40 -5.14 -4.44
CA PRO A 20 -10.85 -3.79 -4.40
C PRO A 20 -9.59 -3.74 -3.56
N VAL A 21 -8.62 -2.93 -3.99
CA VAL A 21 -7.34 -2.78 -3.28
C VAL A 21 -7.13 -1.30 -2.97
N LEU A 22 -6.90 -1.02 -1.69
CA LEU A 22 -6.47 0.30 -1.24
C LEU A 22 -4.95 0.25 -1.05
N VAL A 23 -4.24 1.16 -1.70
CA VAL A 23 -2.78 1.21 -1.62
C VAL A 23 -2.35 2.51 -0.96
N ASP A 24 -1.63 2.40 0.15
CA ASP A 24 -1.03 3.53 0.84
C ASP A 24 0.45 3.66 0.44
N PHE A 25 0.79 4.77 -0.22
CA PHE A 25 2.19 5.08 -0.57
C PHE A 25 2.79 5.92 0.55
N TRP A 26 3.87 5.43 1.15
CA TRP A 26 4.48 6.10 2.29
C TRP A 26 6.01 6.12 2.19
N ALA A 27 6.62 6.97 3.00
CA ALA A 27 8.08 7.04 3.13
C ALA A 27 8.46 7.42 4.56
N THR A 28 9.61 6.97 5.01
CA THR A 28 10.08 7.24 6.37
C THR A 28 10.33 8.73 6.61
N TRP A 29 10.71 9.46 5.56
CA TRP A 29 10.98 10.90 5.64
C TRP A 29 9.72 11.76 5.57
N CYS A 30 8.57 11.18 5.30
CA CYS A 30 7.31 11.90 5.15
C CYS A 30 6.50 11.81 6.45
N GLY A 31 6.49 12.89 7.23
CA GLY A 31 5.75 12.92 8.50
C GLY A 31 4.26 12.65 8.35
N PRO A 32 3.54 13.38 7.46
CA PRO A 32 2.11 13.13 7.24
C PRO A 32 1.82 11.70 6.76
N CYS A 33 2.68 11.12 5.93
CA CYS A 33 2.51 9.74 5.46
C CYS A 33 2.56 8.75 6.63
N ARG A 34 3.46 8.99 7.58
CA ARG A 34 3.61 8.13 8.76
C ARG A 34 2.40 8.22 9.68
N MET A 35 1.76 9.39 9.74
CA MET A 35 0.56 9.59 10.56
C MET A 35 -0.63 8.80 10.04
N LEU A 36 -0.65 8.43 8.77
CA LEU A 36 -1.72 7.60 8.20
C LEU A 36 -1.56 6.13 8.57
N GLY A 37 -0.40 5.69 9.03
CA GLY A 37 -0.13 4.29 9.32
C GLY A 37 -1.19 3.64 10.22
N PRO A 38 -1.51 4.19 11.40
CA PRO A 38 -2.53 3.61 12.27
C PRO A 38 -3.91 3.53 11.62
N ILE A 39 -4.26 4.53 10.80
CA ILE A 39 -5.55 4.57 10.09
C ILE A 39 -5.59 3.46 9.03
N VAL A 40 -4.50 3.26 8.31
CA VAL A 40 -4.40 2.21 7.29
C VAL A 40 -4.50 0.83 7.93
N GLU A 41 -3.86 0.61 9.10
CA GLU A 41 -3.98 -0.65 9.83
C GLU A 41 -5.41 -0.90 10.29
N GLU A 42 -6.10 0.14 10.74
CA GLU A 42 -7.50 0.04 11.14
C GLU A 42 -8.38 -0.34 9.95
N LEU A 43 -8.16 0.29 8.79
CA LEU A 43 -8.88 -0.05 7.57
C LEU A 43 -8.62 -1.49 7.15
N HIS A 44 -7.39 -1.96 7.26
CA HIS A 44 -7.06 -3.34 6.96
C HIS A 44 -7.90 -4.30 7.79
N ASN A 45 -8.01 -4.04 9.08
CA ASN A 45 -8.80 -4.89 9.98
C ASN A 45 -10.29 -4.81 9.67
N ASP A 46 -10.80 -3.61 9.39
CA ASP A 46 -12.23 -3.40 9.15
C ASP A 46 -12.71 -4.04 7.85
N TYR A 47 -11.85 -4.09 6.83
CA TYR A 47 -12.22 -4.60 5.51
C TYR A 47 -11.65 -5.98 5.20
N GLU A 48 -11.14 -6.67 6.21
CA GLU A 48 -10.60 -8.02 6.01
C GLU A 48 -11.64 -8.93 5.35
N GLY A 49 -11.25 -9.57 4.25
CA GLY A 49 -12.14 -10.43 3.46
C GLY A 49 -12.98 -9.70 2.43
N LYS A 50 -13.09 -8.37 2.49
CA LYS A 50 -13.89 -7.56 1.55
C LYS A 50 -13.03 -6.76 0.60
N ALA A 51 -11.89 -6.29 1.06
CA ALA A 51 -10.95 -5.52 0.29
C ALA A 51 -9.53 -5.81 0.77
N VAL A 52 -8.57 -5.61 -0.10
CA VAL A 52 -7.16 -5.71 0.27
C VAL A 52 -6.67 -4.31 0.62
N VAL A 53 -6.08 -4.17 1.80
CA VAL A 53 -5.48 -2.90 2.23
C VAL A 53 -3.99 -3.13 2.39
N GLY A 54 -3.21 -2.45 1.57
CA GLY A 54 -1.77 -2.61 1.55
C GLY A 54 -1.03 -1.29 1.56
N LYS A 55 0.27 -1.36 1.78
CA LYS A 55 1.14 -0.20 1.82
C LYS A 55 2.42 -0.44 1.03
N VAL A 56 2.92 0.63 0.41
CA VAL A 56 4.14 0.62 -0.40
C VAL A 56 5.12 1.64 0.17
N ASP A 57 6.30 1.16 0.56
CA ASP A 57 7.43 2.02 0.88
C ASP A 57 8.04 2.49 -0.45
N VAL A 58 7.88 3.77 -0.78
CA VAL A 58 8.28 4.29 -2.08
C VAL A 58 9.79 4.30 -2.29
N ASP A 59 10.57 4.38 -1.21
CA ASP A 59 12.03 4.38 -1.33
C ASP A 59 12.57 3.02 -1.71
N ASN A 60 11.92 1.96 -1.29
CA ASN A 60 12.32 0.59 -1.56
C ASN A 60 11.57 -0.04 -2.73
N ASN A 61 10.61 0.67 -3.33
CA ASN A 61 9.76 0.16 -4.42
C ASN A 61 9.55 1.24 -5.47
N GLN A 62 10.65 1.68 -6.08
CA GLN A 62 10.66 2.84 -6.95
C GLN A 62 9.93 2.60 -8.28
N GLN A 63 9.84 1.38 -8.76
CA GLN A 63 9.12 1.08 -10.00
C GLN A 63 7.64 1.41 -9.86
N ILE A 64 7.02 0.95 -8.78
CA ILE A 64 5.60 1.24 -8.52
C ILE A 64 5.42 2.73 -8.31
N ALA A 65 6.28 3.36 -7.51
CA ALA A 65 6.19 4.78 -7.24
C ALA A 65 6.22 5.60 -8.52
N MET A 66 7.13 5.29 -9.44
CA MET A 66 7.21 5.96 -10.73
C MET A 66 5.98 5.72 -11.59
N GLN A 67 5.49 4.49 -11.63
CA GLN A 67 4.34 4.11 -12.43
C GLN A 67 3.09 4.90 -12.04
N TYR A 68 2.93 5.22 -10.76
CA TYR A 68 1.77 5.95 -10.26
C TYR A 68 2.06 7.43 -10.02
N GLY A 69 3.21 7.93 -10.47
CA GLY A 69 3.55 9.35 -10.41
C GLY A 69 3.87 9.86 -9.01
N ILE A 70 4.27 8.98 -8.10
CA ILE A 70 4.66 9.36 -6.75
C ILE A 70 6.08 9.93 -6.78
N ARG A 71 6.27 11.08 -6.10
CA ARG A 71 7.57 11.78 -6.08
C ARG A 71 8.08 11.99 -4.67
#